data_24ed3f79af93d109b5203c390a92fd28
#
_entry.id   24ed3f79af93d109b5203c390a92fd28
#
_cell.length_a   1.000
_cell.length_b   1.000
_cell.length_c   1.000
_cell.angle_alpha   90.00
_cell.angle_beta   90.00
_cell.angle_gamma   90.00
#
_symmetry.space_group_name_H-M   'P 1'
#
loop_
_entity.id
_entity.type
_entity.pdbx_description
1 polymer ?
#
loop_
_entity_poly.entity_id
_entity_poly.type
_entity_poly.pdbx_seq_one_letter_code
_entity_poly.pdbx_strand_id
1 'polypeptide(L)'
;MNKSFWRPFLITAGAIVLVAVLAPLVPARESKVFSIKKLDPIKTLMAPPEVDSAADSLSEKAKQMHIASELQQLEPFLQKLQQQGQNRSGNLRIAFFGDSIIEGDLLTGKLRELLQAQYGGHGVGLVPITSIVHGFRQTIRHEFSRNWETVSFMKRGSDKYPLGMVGYTFIPRTWGYEESVIETEAIPEVLDSLGNVISTGQEASSRKETRRFNVSGPAWVEYSGVKTTGGASEFRRIRLFYSRASANSTVRVSLNGGEQTTYALTPGEGVQMLDLSPATPVTRIRLTFSPTDPIHVFGVSFDDLSGVYVDNFAVRGFSGMYFNAIPAEYMSAFQRYLDYDLVVLQYGGNVSSPKVRDYSRYKKGMTESIRHIQSAMPGVPILVIGVQDRSSKQNGSYQTSPDIPILVQTQSQLAAETGSAFWNLYEAMGGYNSMIGYVNASPRLAAKDYTHFTRAGADKLARMLHKVLTTGKND
;
A
#
# COMPACT_ATOMS: atom_id res chain seq x y z
N MET A 1 -51.55 12.23 12.77
CA MET A 1 -50.72 11.17 13.38
C MET A 1 -51.50 9.86 13.35
N ASN A 2 -51.05 8.88 12.61
CA ASN A 2 -51.81 7.66 12.30
C ASN A 2 -51.79 6.70 13.50
N LYS A 3 -52.93 6.47 14.14
CA LYS A 3 -53.14 5.60 15.34
C LYS A 3 -52.73 4.11 15.06
N SER A 4 -52.56 3.72 13.79
CA SER A 4 -52.20 2.37 13.38
C SER A 4 -50.71 2.05 13.57
N PHE A 5 -49.84 3.05 13.64
CA PHE A 5 -48.39 2.87 13.78
C PHE A 5 -47.94 2.37 15.16
N TRP A 6 -48.66 2.76 16.21
CA TRP A 6 -48.31 2.45 17.61
C TRP A 6 -48.86 1.11 18.11
N ARG A 7 -49.80 0.47 17.38
CA ARG A 7 -50.43 -0.79 17.83
C ARG A 7 -49.43 -1.97 17.99
N PRO A 8 -48.49 -2.25 17.05
CA PRO A 8 -47.53 -3.32 17.25
C PRO A 8 -46.63 -3.08 18.46
N PHE A 9 -46.21 -1.83 18.65
CA PHE A 9 -45.34 -1.44 19.76
C PHE A 9 -45.99 -1.61 21.13
N LEU A 10 -47.25 -1.24 21.24
CA LEU A 10 -48.05 -1.41 22.49
C LEU A 10 -48.33 -2.90 22.78
N ILE A 11 -48.57 -3.73 21.77
CA ILE A 11 -48.74 -5.18 21.92
C ILE A 11 -47.46 -5.83 22.41
N THR A 12 -46.32 -5.47 21.81
CA THR A 12 -45.02 -6.01 22.21
C THR A 12 -44.61 -5.57 23.60
N ALA A 13 -44.80 -4.30 23.95
CA ALA A 13 -44.56 -3.79 25.30
C ALA A 13 -45.48 -4.44 26.35
N GLY A 14 -46.75 -4.65 26.01
CA GLY A 14 -47.70 -5.34 26.89
C GLY A 14 -47.33 -6.82 27.12
N ALA A 15 -46.86 -7.53 26.09
CA ALA A 15 -46.42 -8.90 26.22
C ALA A 15 -45.18 -9.02 27.10
N ILE A 16 -44.23 -8.10 26.98
CA ILE A 16 -43.01 -8.07 27.81
C ILE A 16 -43.35 -7.83 29.28
N VAL A 17 -44.27 -6.88 29.57
CA VAL A 17 -44.72 -6.61 30.92
C VAL A 17 -45.46 -7.81 31.50
N LEU A 18 -46.30 -8.49 30.72
CA LEU A 18 -47.02 -9.69 31.15
C LEU A 18 -46.09 -10.86 31.51
N VAL A 19 -45.06 -11.08 30.71
CA VAL A 19 -44.01 -12.10 30.98
C VAL A 19 -43.24 -11.70 32.24
N ALA A 20 -42.86 -10.45 32.42
CA ALA A 20 -42.12 -9.98 33.58
C ALA A 20 -42.93 -10.13 34.91
N VAL A 21 -44.26 -9.93 34.85
CA VAL A 21 -45.12 -10.06 36.01
C VAL A 21 -45.48 -11.51 36.32
N LEU A 22 -45.67 -12.38 35.33
CA LEU A 22 -46.12 -13.74 35.51
C LEU A 22 -44.97 -14.75 35.71
N ALA A 23 -43.79 -14.47 35.24
CA ALA A 23 -42.64 -15.36 35.35
C ALA A 23 -42.24 -15.72 36.80
N PRO A 24 -42.31 -14.82 37.80
CA PRO A 24 -42.03 -15.16 39.19
C PRO A 24 -43.08 -16.07 39.83
N LEU A 25 -44.28 -16.20 39.24
CA LEU A 25 -45.39 -17.00 39.75
C LEU A 25 -45.35 -18.45 39.29
N VAL A 26 -44.42 -18.80 38.34
CA VAL A 26 -44.26 -20.18 37.85
C VAL A 26 -43.48 -20.99 38.89
N PRO A 27 -44.03 -22.08 39.44
CA PRO A 27 -43.32 -22.91 40.40
C PRO A 27 -42.14 -23.61 39.71
N ALA A 28 -40.99 -23.66 40.40
CA ALA A 28 -39.84 -24.41 39.94
C ALA A 28 -40.15 -25.91 39.82
N ARG A 29 -40.00 -26.48 38.64
CA ARG A 29 -40.22 -27.93 38.38
C ARG A 29 -38.97 -28.57 37.83
N GLU A 30 -38.44 -29.53 38.54
CA GLU A 30 -37.30 -30.30 38.06
C GLU A 30 -37.78 -31.57 37.31
N SER A 31 -37.24 -31.79 36.13
CA SER A 31 -37.37 -33.04 35.40
C SER A 31 -35.97 -33.58 35.07
N LYS A 32 -35.85 -34.89 34.85
CA LYS A 32 -34.57 -35.55 34.53
C LYS A 32 -33.92 -35.04 33.22
N VAL A 33 -34.58 -34.20 32.45
CA VAL A 33 -34.12 -33.70 31.14
C VAL A 33 -34.02 -32.18 31.08
N PHE A 34 -34.78 -31.44 31.93
CA PHE A 34 -34.77 -29.98 31.99
C PHE A 34 -34.94 -29.49 33.41
N SER A 35 -34.00 -28.66 33.87
CA SER A 35 -34.12 -27.92 35.14
C SER A 35 -34.59 -26.50 34.84
N ILE A 36 -35.84 -26.18 35.24
CA ILE A 36 -36.35 -24.79 35.18
C ILE A 36 -36.02 -24.15 36.52
N LYS A 37 -34.90 -23.42 36.57
CA LYS A 37 -34.62 -22.50 37.69
C LYS A 37 -35.59 -21.35 37.66
N LYS A 38 -35.96 -20.83 38.85
CA LYS A 38 -36.81 -19.63 38.99
C LYS A 38 -36.24 -18.51 38.12
N LEU A 39 -36.89 -18.18 37.00
CA LEU A 39 -36.49 -17.08 36.10
C LEU A 39 -36.93 -15.76 36.73
N ASP A 40 -35.95 -14.91 37.02
CA ASP A 40 -36.18 -13.48 37.24
C ASP A 40 -35.84 -12.78 35.93
N PRO A 41 -36.81 -12.48 35.05
CA PRO A 41 -36.56 -11.92 33.75
C PRO A 41 -35.93 -10.53 33.78
N ILE A 42 -36.14 -9.76 34.87
CA ILE A 42 -35.57 -8.44 35.03
C ILE A 42 -34.08 -8.57 35.36
N LYS A 43 -33.71 -9.51 36.23
CA LYS A 43 -32.31 -9.80 36.59
C LYS A 43 -31.51 -10.39 35.45
N THR A 44 -32.16 -11.22 34.64
CA THR A 44 -31.52 -11.84 33.44
C THR A 44 -31.31 -10.83 32.30
N LEU A 45 -32.24 -9.83 32.18
CA LEU A 45 -32.09 -8.78 31.15
C LEU A 45 -31.09 -7.68 31.54
N MET A 46 -30.84 -7.48 32.83
CA MET A 46 -29.94 -6.46 33.38
C MET A 46 -28.57 -7.02 33.84
N ALA A 47 -28.38 -8.34 33.87
CA ALA A 47 -27.10 -8.89 34.13
C ALA A 47 -26.19 -8.65 32.89
N PRO A 48 -25.00 -8.07 33.03
CA PRO A 48 -24.03 -8.08 31.94
C PRO A 48 -23.77 -9.55 31.57
N PRO A 49 -23.55 -9.86 30.27
CA PRO A 49 -23.22 -11.22 29.86
C PRO A 49 -22.06 -11.72 30.72
N GLU A 50 -22.23 -12.85 31.40
CA GLU A 50 -21.11 -13.54 32.04
C GLU A 50 -20.15 -13.91 30.93
N VAL A 51 -19.07 -13.14 30.82
CA VAL A 51 -17.95 -13.42 29.92
C VAL A 51 -17.25 -14.62 30.55
N ASP A 52 -17.31 -15.75 29.86
CA ASP A 52 -16.54 -16.94 30.26
C ASP A 52 -15.06 -16.66 30.01
N SER A 53 -14.42 -16.07 31.05
CA SER A 53 -13.04 -15.59 30.98
C SER A 53 -12.03 -16.68 30.59
N ALA A 54 -12.40 -17.96 30.78
CA ALA A 54 -11.56 -19.09 30.38
C ALA A 54 -11.71 -19.38 28.87
N ALA A 55 -12.92 -19.29 28.32
CA ALA A 55 -13.16 -19.46 26.88
C ALA A 55 -12.56 -18.32 26.07
N ASP A 56 -12.68 -17.07 26.56
CA ASP A 56 -12.03 -15.90 25.96
C ASP A 56 -10.50 -15.97 26.03
N SER A 57 -9.94 -16.44 27.14
CA SER A 57 -8.49 -16.61 27.28
C SER A 57 -7.92 -17.70 26.35
N LEU A 58 -8.66 -18.79 26.15
CA LEU A 58 -8.31 -19.86 25.22
C LEU A 58 -8.45 -19.41 23.75
N SER A 59 -9.50 -18.65 23.44
CA SER A 59 -9.71 -18.05 22.13
C SER A 59 -8.59 -17.04 21.82
N GLU A 60 -8.20 -16.21 22.76
CA GLU A 60 -7.12 -15.23 22.60
C GLU A 60 -5.75 -15.90 22.45
N LYS A 61 -5.45 -16.94 23.24
CA LYS A 61 -4.24 -17.76 23.06
C LYS A 61 -4.20 -18.44 21.70
N ALA A 62 -5.30 -19.00 21.24
CA ALA A 62 -5.38 -19.63 19.92
C ALA A 62 -5.15 -18.60 18.80
N LYS A 63 -5.72 -17.40 18.90
CA LYS A 63 -5.44 -16.29 17.99
C LYS A 63 -3.96 -15.87 18.00
N GLN A 64 -3.37 -15.71 19.17
CA GLN A 64 -1.95 -15.35 19.30
C GLN A 64 -1.03 -16.44 18.73
N MET A 65 -1.33 -17.73 18.94
CA MET A 65 -0.59 -18.83 18.34
C MET A 65 -0.74 -18.86 16.81
N HIS A 66 -1.92 -18.58 16.29
CA HIS A 66 -2.15 -18.48 14.84
C HIS A 66 -1.35 -17.34 14.24
N ILE A 67 -1.43 -16.13 14.82
CA ILE A 67 -0.66 -14.96 14.40
C ILE A 67 0.85 -15.23 14.47
N ALA A 68 1.33 -15.86 15.53
CA ALA A 68 2.74 -16.21 15.65
C ALA A 68 3.19 -17.16 14.53
N SER A 69 2.34 -18.11 14.12
CA SER A 69 2.65 -19.01 13.00
C SER A 69 2.67 -18.29 11.65
N GLU A 70 1.81 -17.30 11.45
CA GLU A 70 1.75 -16.51 10.21
C GLU A 70 2.95 -15.58 10.04
N LEU A 71 3.62 -15.15 11.13
CA LEU A 71 4.78 -14.28 11.09
C LEU A 71 6.13 -15.02 11.22
N GLN A 72 6.11 -16.34 11.41
CA GLN A 72 7.32 -17.14 11.62
C GLN A 72 8.35 -16.99 10.49
N GLN A 73 7.89 -16.81 9.25
CA GLN A 73 8.76 -16.62 8.09
C GLN A 73 9.55 -15.30 8.12
N LEU A 74 9.24 -14.38 9.03
CA LEU A 74 10.04 -13.16 9.26
C LEU A 74 11.29 -13.40 10.12
N GLU A 75 11.43 -14.55 10.76
CA GLU A 75 12.52 -14.84 11.69
C GLU A 75 13.92 -14.50 11.12
N PRO A 76 14.27 -14.85 9.86
CA PRO A 76 15.58 -14.48 9.30
C PRO A 76 15.80 -12.97 9.23
N PHE A 77 14.76 -12.20 8.92
CA PHE A 77 14.81 -10.74 8.90
C PHE A 77 14.93 -10.16 10.32
N LEU A 78 14.15 -10.69 11.28
CA LEU A 78 14.19 -10.25 12.68
C LEU A 78 15.57 -10.45 13.30
N GLN A 79 16.23 -11.58 13.01
CA GLN A 79 17.58 -11.85 13.46
C GLN A 79 18.59 -10.85 12.90
N LYS A 80 18.53 -10.55 11.59
CA LYS A 80 19.37 -9.52 10.96
C LYS A 80 19.12 -8.13 11.57
N LEU A 81 17.85 -7.78 11.82
CA LEU A 81 17.49 -6.50 12.42
C LEU A 81 18.01 -6.39 13.86
N GLN A 82 17.97 -7.47 14.63
CA GLN A 82 18.55 -7.53 15.97
C GLN A 82 20.07 -7.34 15.93
N GLN A 83 20.76 -8.02 15.01
CA GLN A 83 22.21 -7.85 14.82
C GLN A 83 22.58 -6.42 14.43
N GLN A 84 21.78 -5.79 13.54
CA GLN A 84 21.93 -4.38 13.16
C GLN A 84 21.79 -3.46 14.39
N GLY A 85 20.84 -3.76 15.30
CA GLY A 85 20.64 -3.00 16.54
C GLY A 85 21.83 -3.08 17.50
N GLN A 86 22.51 -4.23 17.54
CA GLN A 86 23.68 -4.44 18.41
C GLN A 86 24.95 -3.80 17.85
N ASN A 87 25.20 -3.97 16.56
CA ASN A 87 26.49 -3.64 15.94
C ASN A 87 26.46 -2.28 15.23
N ARG A 88 25.29 -1.77 14.84
CA ARG A 88 25.10 -0.57 14.03
C ARG A 88 25.99 -0.52 12.77
N SER A 89 26.37 -1.69 12.25
CA SER A 89 27.22 -1.85 11.09
C SER A 89 26.51 -2.66 10.01
N GLY A 90 26.77 -2.33 8.73
CA GLY A 90 26.10 -2.95 7.60
C GLY A 90 24.80 -2.26 7.20
N ASN A 91 24.18 -2.81 6.18
CA ASN A 91 22.93 -2.30 5.62
C ASN A 91 21.85 -3.37 5.78
N LEU A 92 20.64 -2.92 6.08
CA LEU A 92 19.44 -3.72 6.05
C LEU A 92 18.40 -3.00 5.20
N ARG A 93 17.85 -3.68 4.20
CA ARG A 93 16.98 -3.02 3.23
C ARG A 93 15.67 -3.77 3.01
N ILE A 94 14.58 -3.03 2.98
CA ILE A 94 13.23 -3.51 2.75
C ILE A 94 12.75 -3.00 1.38
N ALA A 95 12.36 -3.91 0.49
CA ALA A 95 11.63 -3.59 -0.74
C ALA A 95 10.13 -3.56 -0.43
N PHE A 96 9.51 -2.39 -0.33
CA PHE A 96 8.10 -2.25 -0.02
C PHE A 96 7.31 -1.96 -1.29
N PHE A 97 6.61 -2.96 -1.80
CA PHE A 97 5.73 -2.86 -2.96
C PHE A 97 4.28 -2.64 -2.55
N GLY A 98 3.59 -1.75 -3.23
CA GLY A 98 2.18 -1.49 -2.98
C GLY A 98 1.52 -0.62 -4.04
N ASP A 99 0.29 -0.27 -3.78
CA ASP A 99 -0.54 0.56 -4.64
C ASP A 99 -0.65 2.02 -4.12
N SER A 100 -1.79 2.67 -4.33
CA SER A 100 -2.04 4.03 -3.86
C SER A 100 -1.97 4.21 -2.33
N ILE A 101 -2.06 3.13 -1.55
CA ILE A 101 -2.01 3.18 -0.08
C ILE A 101 -0.64 3.63 0.43
N ILE A 102 0.45 3.25 -0.27
CA ILE A 102 1.81 3.67 0.08
C ILE A 102 2.33 4.83 -0.79
N GLU A 103 1.53 5.30 -1.74
CA GLU A 103 1.92 6.40 -2.62
C GLU A 103 2.20 7.69 -1.83
N GLY A 104 3.15 8.48 -2.30
CA GLY A 104 3.57 9.69 -1.60
C GLY A 104 4.47 9.45 -0.38
N ASP A 105 4.88 8.20 -0.13
CA ASP A 105 5.82 7.82 0.93
C ASP A 105 5.31 8.15 2.36
N LEU A 106 3.99 8.19 2.56
CA LEU A 106 3.43 8.53 3.88
C LEU A 106 3.68 7.41 4.88
N LEU A 107 3.25 6.18 4.57
CA LEU A 107 3.43 5.01 5.43
C LEU A 107 4.90 4.59 5.46
N THR A 108 5.51 4.39 4.30
CA THR A 108 6.89 3.91 4.17
C THR A 108 7.91 4.93 4.68
N GLY A 109 7.67 6.23 4.51
CA GLY A 109 8.50 7.28 5.07
C GLY A 109 8.48 7.27 6.59
N LYS A 110 7.30 7.10 7.21
CA LYS A 110 7.17 6.99 8.67
C LYS A 110 7.77 5.69 9.20
N LEU A 111 7.59 4.57 8.50
CA LEU A 111 8.21 3.30 8.87
C LEU A 111 9.74 3.42 8.83
N ARG A 112 10.29 4.01 7.77
CA ARG A 112 11.73 4.29 7.61
C ARG A 112 12.26 5.16 8.74
N GLU A 113 11.55 6.24 9.07
CA GLU A 113 11.90 7.11 10.19
C GLU A 113 12.04 6.33 11.50
N LEU A 114 11.06 5.49 11.83
CA LEU A 114 11.05 4.69 13.06
C LEU A 114 12.22 3.69 13.10
N LEU A 115 12.45 2.99 11.98
CA LEU A 115 13.54 2.02 11.87
C LEU A 115 14.91 2.71 11.91
N GLN A 116 15.10 3.83 11.21
CA GLN A 116 16.35 4.58 11.22
C GLN A 116 16.64 5.21 12.58
N ALA A 117 15.63 5.70 13.29
CA ALA A 117 15.79 6.20 14.65
C ALA A 117 16.30 5.11 15.62
N GLN A 118 15.86 3.88 15.44
CA GLN A 118 16.22 2.76 16.30
C GLN A 118 17.54 2.07 15.89
N TYR A 119 17.74 1.87 14.57
CA TYR A 119 18.80 1.02 14.01
C TYR A 119 19.86 1.78 13.22
N GLY A 120 19.71 3.08 13.08
CA GLY A 120 20.63 3.93 12.32
C GLY A 120 20.30 3.98 10.84
N GLY A 121 21.03 4.82 10.13
CA GLY A 121 20.86 5.10 8.70
C GLY A 121 20.26 6.47 8.45
N HIS A 122 20.52 6.97 7.23
CA HIS A 122 20.00 8.22 6.71
C HIS A 122 19.80 8.07 5.21
N GLY A 123 18.73 8.62 4.68
CA GLY A 123 18.43 8.52 3.26
C GLY A 123 17.04 7.92 3.02
N VAL A 124 16.58 8.06 1.80
CA VAL A 124 15.19 7.71 1.41
C VAL A 124 15.11 6.47 0.51
N GLY A 125 16.27 5.82 0.26
CA GLY A 125 16.35 4.65 -0.60
C GLY A 125 16.17 4.97 -2.09
N LEU A 126 15.65 4.03 -2.87
CA LEU A 126 15.49 4.14 -4.31
C LEU A 126 14.26 4.98 -4.68
N VAL A 127 14.49 6.08 -5.41
CA VAL A 127 13.48 7.05 -5.85
C VAL A 127 13.33 6.97 -7.38
N PRO A 128 12.11 6.88 -7.93
CA PRO A 128 11.89 6.86 -9.38
C PRO A 128 12.29 8.19 -10.05
N ILE A 129 12.43 8.18 -11.38
CA ILE A 129 12.81 9.36 -12.18
C ILE A 129 11.65 10.36 -12.30
N THR A 130 10.41 9.87 -12.44
CA THR A 130 9.21 10.73 -12.41
C THR A 130 8.18 10.15 -11.45
N SER A 131 7.28 11.01 -10.96
CA SER A 131 6.17 10.58 -10.10
C SER A 131 4.99 11.53 -10.27
N ILE A 132 3.79 10.99 -10.41
CA ILE A 132 2.55 11.77 -10.47
C ILE A 132 2.19 12.42 -9.12
N VAL A 133 2.82 11.99 -8.04
CA VAL A 133 2.61 12.49 -6.67
C VAL A 133 3.87 13.15 -6.08
N HIS A 134 4.82 13.57 -6.91
CA HIS A 134 6.06 14.19 -6.44
C HIS A 134 5.82 15.38 -5.51
N GLY A 135 4.77 16.18 -5.73
CA GLY A 135 4.40 17.30 -4.86
C GLY A 135 3.83 16.91 -3.49
N PHE A 136 3.37 15.65 -3.31
CA PHE A 136 2.89 15.14 -2.02
C PHE A 136 3.98 14.48 -1.20
N ARG A 137 5.05 13.99 -1.84
CA ARG A 137 6.17 13.34 -1.16
C ARG A 137 6.95 14.39 -0.37
N GLN A 138 7.08 14.17 0.95
CA GLN A 138 7.76 15.11 1.85
C GLN A 138 9.14 14.62 2.30
N THR A 139 9.53 13.42 1.94
CA THR A 139 10.79 12.81 2.36
C THR A 139 11.98 13.21 1.48
N ILE A 140 11.71 13.71 0.28
CA ILE A 140 12.67 14.27 -0.68
C ILE A 140 11.91 15.20 -1.63
N ARG A 141 12.49 16.33 -2.04
CA ARG A 141 11.95 17.14 -3.15
C ARG A 141 12.39 16.51 -4.46
N HIS A 142 11.48 16.43 -5.41
CA HIS A 142 11.67 15.73 -6.66
C HIS A 142 11.05 16.53 -7.80
N GLU A 143 11.88 16.94 -8.76
CA GLU A 143 11.48 17.72 -9.94
C GLU A 143 12.07 17.07 -11.20
N PHE A 144 11.40 17.17 -12.32
CA PHE A 144 11.83 16.55 -13.58
C PHE A 144 11.25 17.27 -14.81
N SER A 145 11.92 17.10 -15.95
CA SER A 145 11.45 17.60 -17.23
C SER A 145 10.24 16.80 -17.74
N ARG A 146 9.48 17.39 -18.66
CA ARG A 146 8.24 16.81 -19.22
C ARG A 146 8.48 15.76 -20.32
N ASN A 147 9.71 15.54 -20.74
CA ASN A 147 10.10 14.69 -21.86
C ASN A 147 10.63 13.30 -21.42
N TRP A 148 10.00 12.74 -20.40
CA TRP A 148 10.18 11.37 -20.00
C TRP A 148 9.01 10.51 -20.49
N GLU A 149 9.28 9.48 -21.30
CA GLU A 149 8.31 8.42 -21.49
C GLU A 149 8.34 7.50 -20.28
N THR A 150 7.18 7.35 -19.63
CA THR A 150 7.03 6.49 -18.46
C THR A 150 6.27 5.23 -18.85
N VAL A 151 6.88 4.07 -18.66
CA VAL A 151 6.28 2.74 -18.82
C VAL A 151 6.11 2.10 -17.44
N SER A 152 5.00 1.44 -17.19
CA SER A 152 4.72 0.81 -15.90
C SER A 152 3.82 -0.42 -16.08
N PHE A 153 3.59 -1.17 -15.02
CA PHE A 153 2.62 -2.28 -14.99
C PHE A 153 1.23 -1.91 -15.54
N MET A 154 0.85 -0.63 -15.44
CA MET A 154 -0.49 -0.15 -15.84
C MET A 154 -0.56 0.31 -17.29
N LYS A 155 0.57 0.44 -17.99
CA LYS A 155 0.61 0.96 -19.36
C LYS A 155 0.73 -0.20 -20.35
N ARG A 156 -0.18 -0.27 -21.33
CA ARG A 156 -0.06 -1.22 -22.44
C ARG A 156 1.24 -1.03 -23.18
N GLY A 157 1.94 -2.13 -23.48
CA GLY A 157 3.24 -2.12 -24.17
C GLY A 157 4.43 -2.22 -23.21
N SER A 158 4.22 -2.53 -21.92
CA SER A 158 5.28 -2.88 -20.99
C SER A 158 6.11 -4.09 -21.47
N ASP A 159 5.53 -4.98 -22.29
CA ASP A 159 6.23 -6.13 -22.88
C ASP A 159 7.42 -5.73 -23.77
N LYS A 160 7.41 -4.51 -24.33
CA LYS A 160 8.51 -3.96 -25.13
C LYS A 160 9.65 -3.37 -24.30
N TYR A 161 9.35 -3.00 -23.08
CA TYR A 161 10.26 -2.29 -22.20
C TYR A 161 10.28 -2.97 -20.84
N PRO A 162 11.35 -3.76 -20.55
CA PRO A 162 11.50 -4.41 -19.26
C PRO A 162 11.40 -3.38 -18.13
N LEU A 163 10.59 -3.66 -17.10
CA LEU A 163 10.43 -2.78 -15.96
C LEU A 163 11.58 -2.96 -14.97
N GLY A 164 12.01 -1.85 -14.36
CA GLY A 164 12.90 -1.89 -13.20
C GLY A 164 12.18 -2.26 -11.92
N MET A 165 12.94 -2.46 -10.82
CA MET A 165 12.43 -2.83 -9.50
C MET A 165 11.35 -1.87 -8.99
N VAL A 166 11.44 -0.60 -9.33
CA VAL A 166 10.44 0.42 -8.99
C VAL A 166 9.06 0.21 -9.65
N GLY A 167 8.92 -0.81 -10.52
CA GLY A 167 7.70 -1.03 -11.32
C GLY A 167 7.53 -0.08 -12.49
N TYR A 168 8.59 0.64 -12.84
CA TYR A 168 8.64 1.62 -13.92
C TYR A 168 9.92 1.49 -14.74
N THR A 169 9.83 2.00 -15.98
CA THR A 169 10.97 2.31 -16.85
C THR A 169 10.77 3.71 -17.41
N PHE A 170 11.80 4.54 -17.33
CA PHE A 170 11.79 5.91 -17.79
C PHE A 170 12.75 6.07 -18.95
N ILE A 171 12.26 6.60 -20.07
CA ILE A 171 13.03 6.74 -21.32
C ILE A 171 13.05 8.22 -21.70
N PRO A 172 14.23 8.84 -21.86
CA PRO A 172 14.32 10.22 -22.31
C PRO A 172 13.82 10.36 -23.74
N ARG A 173 13.06 11.43 -24.04
CA ARG A 173 12.45 11.66 -25.36
C ARG A 173 12.61 13.12 -25.78
N THR A 174 12.39 13.38 -27.07
CA THR A 174 12.23 14.73 -27.62
C THR A 174 10.79 15.24 -27.52
N TRP A 175 9.93 14.52 -26.82
CA TRP A 175 8.50 14.80 -26.67
C TRP A 175 8.01 14.42 -25.26
N GLY A 176 6.88 14.99 -24.90
CA GLY A 176 6.17 14.69 -23.67
C GLY A 176 4.70 14.44 -23.92
N TYR A 177 3.99 14.02 -22.88
CA TYR A 177 2.55 13.89 -22.88
C TYR A 177 1.90 14.91 -21.94
N GLU A 178 0.77 15.46 -22.38
CA GLU A 178 -0.15 16.24 -21.57
C GLU A 178 -1.48 15.54 -21.50
N GLU A 179 -1.94 15.30 -20.27
CA GLU A 179 -3.29 14.76 -20.05
C GLU A 179 -4.24 15.93 -19.80
N SER A 180 -5.29 16.04 -20.59
CA SER A 180 -6.42 16.92 -20.36
C SER A 180 -7.68 16.11 -20.08
N VAL A 181 -8.52 16.60 -19.17
CA VAL A 181 -9.86 16.05 -18.95
C VAL A 181 -10.82 16.92 -19.76
N ILE A 182 -11.45 16.31 -20.77
CA ILE A 182 -12.53 16.94 -21.50
C ILE A 182 -13.81 16.57 -20.78
N GLU A 183 -14.43 17.56 -20.14
CA GLU A 183 -15.77 17.41 -19.55
C GLU A 183 -16.79 17.75 -20.61
N THR A 184 -17.69 16.83 -20.90
CA THR A 184 -18.86 17.07 -21.73
C THR A 184 -20.03 17.32 -20.81
N GLU A 185 -20.63 18.51 -20.90
CA GLU A 185 -21.81 18.84 -20.11
C GLU A 185 -22.98 17.92 -20.45
N ALA A 186 -23.82 17.67 -19.45
CA ALA A 186 -25.06 16.92 -19.64
C ALA A 186 -25.99 17.71 -20.57
N ILE A 187 -26.44 17.08 -21.62
CA ILE A 187 -27.51 17.63 -22.46
C ILE A 187 -28.84 17.11 -21.90
N PRO A 188 -29.73 18.00 -21.43
CA PRO A 188 -31.00 17.56 -20.87
C PRO A 188 -31.87 16.93 -21.97
N GLU A 189 -32.68 15.98 -21.55
CA GLU A 189 -33.71 15.40 -22.39
C GLU A 189 -34.75 16.49 -22.79
N VAL A 190 -35.06 16.60 -24.08
CA VAL A 190 -36.03 17.56 -24.58
C VAL A 190 -37.36 16.83 -24.82
N LEU A 191 -38.38 17.29 -24.11
CA LEU A 191 -39.76 16.77 -24.24
C LEU A 191 -40.63 17.76 -25.02
N ASP A 192 -41.62 17.25 -25.75
CA ASP A 192 -42.69 18.06 -26.38
C ASP A 192 -43.74 18.50 -25.32
N SER A 193 -44.71 19.28 -25.74
CA SER A 193 -45.79 19.76 -24.86
C SER A 193 -46.73 18.65 -24.33
N LEU A 194 -46.57 17.43 -24.83
CA LEU A 194 -47.33 16.24 -24.43
C LEU A 194 -46.49 15.29 -23.57
N GLY A 195 -45.21 15.62 -23.31
CA GLY A 195 -44.29 14.79 -22.52
C GLY A 195 -43.59 13.67 -23.31
N ASN A 196 -43.64 13.71 -24.64
CA ASN A 196 -42.91 12.75 -25.47
C ASN A 196 -41.45 13.21 -25.68
N VAL A 197 -40.50 12.29 -25.64
CA VAL A 197 -39.07 12.58 -25.85
C VAL A 197 -38.82 12.96 -27.30
N ILE A 198 -38.45 14.23 -27.56
CA ILE A 198 -38.02 14.71 -28.88
C ILE A 198 -36.53 14.46 -29.10
N SER A 199 -35.73 14.56 -28.02
CA SER A 199 -34.29 14.29 -28.07
C SER A 199 -33.88 13.59 -26.77
N THR A 200 -33.18 12.48 -26.91
CA THR A 200 -32.58 11.78 -25.76
C THR A 200 -31.47 12.63 -25.16
N GLY A 201 -31.56 12.91 -23.87
CA GLY A 201 -30.52 13.59 -23.12
C GLY A 201 -29.20 12.80 -23.15
N GLN A 202 -28.10 13.48 -22.94
CA GLN A 202 -26.78 12.88 -22.81
C GLN A 202 -26.27 13.15 -21.40
N GLU A 203 -25.88 12.08 -20.68
CA GLU A 203 -25.30 12.24 -19.36
C GLU A 203 -23.94 12.96 -19.43
N ALA A 204 -23.61 13.74 -18.40
CA ALA A 204 -22.30 14.34 -18.27
C ALA A 204 -21.24 13.25 -18.30
N SER A 205 -20.26 13.37 -19.17
CA SER A 205 -19.15 12.43 -19.28
C SER A 205 -17.82 13.16 -19.20
N SER A 206 -16.83 12.53 -18.59
CA SER A 206 -15.46 13.01 -18.59
C SER A 206 -14.58 12.03 -19.37
N ARG A 207 -13.86 12.54 -20.37
CA ARG A 207 -12.89 11.77 -21.14
C ARG A 207 -11.50 12.33 -20.91
N LYS A 208 -10.56 11.46 -20.52
CA LYS A 208 -9.14 11.81 -20.53
C LYS A 208 -8.60 11.75 -21.95
N GLU A 209 -8.04 12.84 -22.40
CA GLU A 209 -7.32 12.91 -23.66
C GLU A 209 -5.83 13.12 -23.39
N THR A 210 -4.99 12.31 -24.02
CA THR A 210 -3.54 12.42 -23.91
C THR A 210 -2.99 12.97 -25.20
N ARG A 211 -2.43 14.17 -25.15
CA ARG A 211 -1.81 14.85 -26.30
C ARG A 211 -0.31 14.77 -26.20
N ARG A 212 0.33 14.37 -27.30
CA ARG A 212 1.79 14.42 -27.44
C ARG A 212 2.21 15.84 -27.89
N PHE A 213 3.26 16.37 -27.28
CA PHE A 213 3.86 17.65 -27.67
C PHE A 213 5.40 17.53 -27.75
N ASN A 214 6.03 18.34 -28.57
CA ASN A 214 7.49 18.39 -28.67
C ASN A 214 8.10 19.14 -27.51
N VAL A 215 9.21 18.63 -26.99
CA VAL A 215 9.99 19.27 -25.93
C VAL A 215 11.40 19.51 -26.44
N SER A 216 11.81 20.76 -26.42
CA SER A 216 13.18 21.15 -26.75
C SER A 216 14.10 20.96 -25.54
N GLY A 217 15.30 20.44 -25.77
CA GLY A 217 16.32 20.26 -24.73
C GLY A 217 16.39 18.86 -24.13
N PRO A 218 17.32 18.66 -23.20
CA PRO A 218 17.59 17.37 -22.59
C PRO A 218 16.49 16.95 -21.60
N ALA A 219 16.38 15.65 -21.38
CA ALA A 219 15.61 15.12 -20.26
C ALA A 219 16.41 15.25 -18.96
N TRP A 220 15.77 15.68 -17.89
CA TRP A 220 16.45 15.86 -16.62
C TRP A 220 15.57 15.47 -15.43
N VAL A 221 16.22 15.10 -14.32
CA VAL A 221 15.62 14.94 -13.02
C VAL A 221 16.49 15.60 -11.97
N GLU A 222 15.89 16.25 -11.00
CA GLU A 222 16.54 16.88 -9.87
C GLU A 222 15.94 16.40 -8.56
N TYR A 223 16.81 16.06 -7.63
CA TYR A 223 16.45 15.69 -6.27
C TYR A 223 17.10 16.67 -5.29
N SER A 224 16.32 17.14 -4.32
CA SER A 224 16.81 18.02 -3.27
C SER A 224 16.41 17.51 -1.90
N GLY A 225 17.33 17.63 -0.95
CA GLY A 225 17.12 17.24 0.43
C GLY A 225 16.06 18.10 1.11
N VAL A 226 15.42 17.55 2.12
CA VAL A 226 14.40 18.21 2.94
C VAL A 226 14.69 17.98 4.43
N LYS A 227 14.42 18.99 5.25
CA LYS A 227 14.60 18.94 6.71
C LYS A 227 13.31 18.48 7.41
N THR A 228 12.66 17.45 6.88
CA THR A 228 11.47 16.85 7.48
C THR A 228 11.80 15.54 8.16
N THR A 229 11.04 15.19 9.17
CA THR A 229 11.18 13.90 9.85
C THR A 229 10.99 12.75 8.82
N GLY A 230 11.88 11.77 8.81
CA GLY A 230 11.89 10.69 7.82
C GLY A 230 12.36 11.09 6.42
N GLY A 231 12.78 12.36 6.22
CA GLY A 231 13.37 12.86 4.99
C GLY A 231 14.89 12.84 5.02
N ALA A 232 15.51 12.90 3.83
CA ALA A 232 16.95 13.10 3.69
C ALA A 232 17.26 14.59 3.51
N SER A 233 17.99 15.19 4.45
CA SER A 233 18.43 16.58 4.34
C SER A 233 19.67 16.75 3.45
N GLU A 234 20.47 15.71 3.33
CA GLU A 234 21.68 15.63 2.52
C GLU A 234 21.86 14.22 1.95
N PHE A 235 22.66 14.08 0.93
CA PHE A 235 22.92 12.83 0.24
C PHE A 235 24.41 12.49 0.35
N ARG A 236 24.70 11.28 0.86
CA ARG A 236 26.06 10.77 1.07
C ARG A 236 26.43 9.69 0.08
N ARG A 237 25.49 8.80 -0.22
CA ARG A 237 25.64 7.75 -1.21
C ARG A 237 24.55 7.86 -2.25
N ILE A 238 24.93 8.04 -3.51
CA ILE A 238 24.02 8.28 -4.63
C ILE A 238 24.34 7.26 -5.73
N ARG A 239 23.35 6.44 -6.13
CA ARG A 239 23.53 5.42 -7.14
C ARG A 239 22.42 5.49 -8.19
N LEU A 240 22.79 5.67 -9.46
CA LEU A 240 21.90 5.68 -10.61
C LEU A 240 21.74 4.26 -11.16
N PHE A 241 20.49 3.82 -11.37
CA PHE A 241 20.17 2.52 -11.98
C PHE A 241 19.58 2.68 -13.36
N TYR A 242 20.12 1.96 -14.33
CA TYR A 242 19.75 2.04 -15.75
C TYR A 242 20.03 0.73 -16.49
N SER A 243 19.56 0.64 -17.75
CA SER A 243 19.89 -0.42 -18.69
C SER A 243 19.89 0.13 -20.12
N ARG A 244 20.25 -0.72 -21.09
CA ARG A 244 20.24 -0.39 -22.52
C ARG A 244 21.07 0.84 -22.90
N ALA A 245 22.10 1.14 -22.13
CA ALA A 245 23.04 2.17 -22.52
C ALA A 245 23.86 1.71 -23.73
N SER A 246 24.10 2.61 -24.68
CA SER A 246 25.00 2.43 -25.81
C SER A 246 26.42 2.83 -25.44
N ALA A 247 27.40 2.59 -26.33
CA ALA A 247 28.78 3.04 -26.11
C ALA A 247 28.92 4.57 -26.03
N ASN A 248 27.92 5.33 -26.53
CA ASN A 248 27.91 6.78 -26.52
C ASN A 248 26.98 7.36 -25.44
N SER A 249 26.32 6.52 -24.66
CA SER A 249 25.41 6.98 -23.62
C SER A 249 26.17 7.66 -22.49
N THR A 250 25.70 8.82 -22.10
CA THR A 250 26.28 9.63 -21.02
C THR A 250 25.19 10.23 -20.13
N VAL A 251 25.56 10.52 -18.89
CA VAL A 251 24.76 11.37 -17.99
C VAL A 251 25.59 12.54 -17.52
N ARG A 252 25.02 13.75 -17.58
CA ARG A 252 25.63 14.95 -17.00
C ARG A 252 25.05 15.18 -15.61
N VAL A 253 25.93 15.38 -14.65
CA VAL A 253 25.60 15.49 -13.23
C VAL A 253 26.04 16.86 -12.70
N SER A 254 25.12 17.57 -12.04
CA SER A 254 25.44 18.78 -11.27
C SER A 254 25.10 18.53 -9.81
N LEU A 255 26.03 18.82 -8.92
CA LEU A 255 25.89 18.73 -7.46
C LEU A 255 25.77 20.14 -6.88
N ASN A 256 24.79 20.38 -6.02
CA ASN A 256 24.51 21.69 -5.38
C ASN A 256 24.42 22.88 -6.38
N GLY A 257 24.06 22.61 -7.64
CA GLY A 257 23.99 23.65 -8.68
C GLY A 257 25.35 24.08 -9.23
N GLY A 258 26.43 23.36 -8.92
CA GLY A 258 27.75 23.58 -9.51
C GLY A 258 27.87 23.15 -10.98
N GLU A 259 29.08 23.15 -11.50
CA GLU A 259 29.38 22.73 -12.87
C GLU A 259 28.92 21.29 -13.14
N GLN A 260 28.57 21.03 -14.39
CA GLN A 260 28.17 19.71 -14.85
C GLN A 260 29.40 18.85 -15.17
N THR A 261 29.48 17.70 -14.52
CA THR A 261 30.42 16.63 -14.85
C THR A 261 29.75 15.59 -15.73
N THR A 262 30.38 15.17 -16.82
CA THR A 262 29.87 14.13 -17.71
C THR A 262 30.44 12.76 -17.32
N TYR A 263 29.56 11.80 -17.13
CA TYR A 263 29.91 10.40 -16.86
C TYR A 263 29.51 9.54 -18.04
N ALA A 264 30.43 8.69 -18.53
CA ALA A 264 30.11 7.64 -19.48
C ALA A 264 29.32 6.54 -18.77
N LEU A 265 28.32 5.99 -19.45
CA LEU A 265 27.53 4.88 -18.95
C LEU A 265 28.07 3.55 -19.48
N THR A 266 28.05 2.51 -18.64
CA THR A 266 28.44 1.16 -19.07
C THR A 266 27.42 0.64 -20.07
N PRO A 267 27.81 0.28 -21.31
CA PRO A 267 26.90 -0.26 -22.30
C PRO A 267 26.35 -1.63 -21.89
N GLY A 268 25.15 -1.97 -22.33
CA GLY A 268 24.57 -3.29 -22.12
C GLY A 268 23.06 -3.29 -21.93
N GLU A 269 22.46 -4.46 -22.14
CA GLU A 269 20.99 -4.68 -22.02
C GLU A 269 20.53 -4.88 -20.58
N GLY A 270 21.40 -5.39 -19.70
CA GLY A 270 21.08 -5.67 -18.30
C GLY A 270 21.08 -4.42 -17.41
N VAL A 271 20.62 -4.58 -16.19
CA VAL A 271 20.67 -3.51 -15.18
C VAL A 271 22.11 -3.20 -14.81
N GLN A 272 22.47 -1.94 -14.92
CA GLN A 272 23.75 -1.36 -14.54
C GLN A 272 23.56 -0.35 -13.41
N MET A 273 24.63 -0.09 -12.67
CA MET A 273 24.66 0.90 -11.59
C MET A 273 25.85 1.83 -11.81
N LEU A 274 25.60 3.13 -11.77
CA LEU A 274 26.66 4.14 -11.71
C LEU A 274 26.67 4.75 -10.31
N ASP A 275 27.83 4.67 -9.64
CA ASP A 275 28.06 5.35 -8.37
C ASP A 275 28.36 6.82 -8.62
N LEU A 276 27.53 7.69 -8.05
CA LEU A 276 27.60 9.14 -8.10
C LEU A 276 27.83 9.74 -6.72
N SER A 277 28.27 8.91 -5.76
CA SER A 277 28.49 9.34 -4.39
C SER A 277 29.52 10.46 -4.30
N PRO A 278 29.18 11.60 -3.70
CA PRO A 278 30.10 12.73 -3.57
C PRO A 278 31.11 12.50 -2.45
N ALA A 279 32.29 13.12 -2.55
CA ALA A 279 33.30 13.09 -1.49
C ALA A 279 32.82 13.75 -0.18
N THR A 280 31.94 14.73 -0.29
CA THR A 280 31.27 15.42 0.84
C THR A 280 29.76 15.41 0.59
N PRO A 281 28.93 15.32 1.66
CA PRO A 281 27.47 15.30 1.49
C PRO A 281 26.97 16.50 0.70
N VAL A 282 26.00 16.25 -0.18
CA VAL A 282 25.34 17.26 -1.00
C VAL A 282 23.86 17.34 -0.69
N THR A 283 23.26 18.52 -0.87
CA THR A 283 21.82 18.74 -0.62
C THR A 283 20.98 18.66 -1.88
N ARG A 284 21.63 18.70 -3.08
CA ARG A 284 20.94 18.68 -4.37
C ARG A 284 21.78 17.98 -5.43
N ILE A 285 21.12 17.17 -6.25
CA ILE A 285 21.70 16.55 -7.43
C ILE A 285 20.75 16.68 -8.62
N ARG A 286 21.29 17.07 -9.77
CA ARG A 286 20.59 17.07 -11.05
C ARG A 286 21.27 16.15 -12.03
N LEU A 287 20.50 15.28 -12.64
CA LEU A 287 20.92 14.36 -13.70
C LEU A 287 20.29 14.80 -15.01
N THR A 288 21.08 14.83 -16.08
CA THR A 288 20.66 15.32 -17.39
C THR A 288 21.08 14.30 -18.47
N PHE A 289 20.11 13.88 -19.27
CA PHE A 289 20.27 12.82 -20.30
C PHE A 289 19.97 13.38 -21.69
N SER A 290 20.62 12.81 -22.70
CA SER A 290 20.25 13.10 -24.09
C SER A 290 18.85 12.54 -24.39
N PRO A 291 17.95 13.32 -25.03
CA PRO A 291 16.59 12.85 -25.33
C PRO A 291 16.55 11.84 -26.49
N THR A 292 17.68 11.62 -27.16
CA THR A 292 17.82 10.63 -28.25
C THR A 292 18.58 9.37 -27.81
N ASP A 293 19.02 9.32 -26.55
CA ASP A 293 19.69 8.16 -26.00
C ASP A 293 18.69 6.99 -25.80
N PRO A 294 18.97 5.77 -26.24
CA PRO A 294 18.10 4.62 -26.07
C PRO A 294 17.98 4.11 -24.62
N ILE A 295 18.71 4.73 -23.72
CA ILE A 295 18.80 4.31 -22.31
C ILE A 295 17.44 4.16 -21.63
N HIS A 296 17.34 3.15 -20.81
CA HIS A 296 16.24 2.94 -19.85
C HIS A 296 16.71 3.27 -18.44
N VAL A 297 16.10 4.24 -17.80
CA VAL A 297 16.45 4.67 -16.44
C VAL A 297 15.39 4.18 -15.46
N PHE A 298 15.81 3.68 -14.29
CA PHE A 298 14.90 3.10 -13.31
C PHE A 298 14.72 3.98 -12.07
N GLY A 299 15.78 4.65 -11.64
CA GLY A 299 15.74 5.50 -10.45
C GLY A 299 17.12 5.81 -9.90
N VAL A 300 17.12 6.58 -8.82
CA VAL A 300 18.32 6.97 -8.08
C VAL A 300 18.15 6.58 -6.61
N SER A 301 19.11 5.85 -6.06
CA SER A 301 19.14 5.48 -4.65
C SER A 301 19.90 6.56 -3.85
N PHE A 302 19.32 6.96 -2.73
CA PHE A 302 19.87 7.91 -1.77
C PHE A 302 20.00 7.22 -0.42
N ASP A 303 21.22 6.82 -0.09
CA ASP A 303 21.54 6.02 1.08
C ASP A 303 22.61 6.68 1.96
N ASP A 304 22.89 6.10 3.09
CA ASP A 304 24.08 6.33 3.91
C ASP A 304 25.06 5.15 3.75
N LEU A 305 26.14 5.17 4.49
CA LEU A 305 27.15 4.10 4.48
C LEU A 305 26.67 2.84 5.22
N SER A 306 25.79 3.01 6.22
CA SER A 306 25.19 1.93 7.00
C SER A 306 23.79 2.31 7.49
N GLY A 307 22.98 1.32 7.86
CA GLY A 307 21.69 1.52 8.50
C GLY A 307 20.54 0.78 7.83
N VAL A 308 19.29 1.19 8.15
CA VAL A 308 18.08 0.56 7.65
C VAL A 308 17.43 1.43 6.57
N TYR A 309 17.03 0.81 5.47
CA TYR A 309 16.38 1.47 4.33
C TYR A 309 15.04 0.79 4.02
N VAL A 310 14.05 1.60 3.67
CA VAL A 310 12.74 1.17 3.18
C VAL A 310 12.50 1.84 1.84
N ASP A 311 12.61 1.08 0.77
CA ASP A 311 12.32 1.56 -0.58
C ASP A 311 10.82 1.52 -0.83
N ASN A 312 10.27 2.61 -1.35
CA ASN A 312 8.86 2.72 -1.67
C ASN A 312 8.62 2.45 -3.16
N PHE A 313 8.01 1.33 -3.48
CA PHE A 313 7.66 0.90 -4.84
C PHE A 313 6.16 0.96 -5.07
N ALA A 314 5.62 2.16 -5.01
CA ALA A 314 4.20 2.42 -5.23
C ALA A 314 3.85 2.48 -6.71
N VAL A 315 2.86 1.70 -7.14
CA VAL A 315 2.26 1.80 -8.46
C VAL A 315 0.75 1.90 -8.32
N ARG A 316 0.22 3.11 -8.51
CA ARG A 316 -1.23 3.39 -8.38
C ARG A 316 -2.05 2.49 -9.28
N GLY A 317 -3.11 1.89 -8.71
CA GLY A 317 -4.04 1.02 -9.44
C GLY A 317 -3.53 -0.41 -9.66
N PHE A 318 -2.28 -0.72 -9.32
CA PHE A 318 -1.73 -2.06 -9.51
C PHE A 318 -2.30 -3.05 -8.50
N SER A 319 -2.59 -4.25 -8.96
CA SER A 319 -3.19 -5.31 -8.14
C SER A 319 -2.19 -6.24 -7.47
N GLY A 320 -0.91 -6.17 -7.85
CA GLY A 320 0.14 -7.10 -7.41
C GLY A 320 0.26 -8.38 -8.25
N MET A 321 -0.66 -8.58 -9.21
CA MET A 321 -0.68 -9.80 -10.05
C MET A 321 0.26 -9.64 -11.23
N TYR A 322 1.17 -9.52 -11.62
CA TYR A 322 1.96 -9.38 -12.88
C TYR A 322 3.40 -8.92 -12.64
N PHE A 323 3.98 -9.38 -11.53
CA PHE A 323 5.40 -9.07 -11.25
C PHE A 323 6.36 -9.65 -12.29
N ASN A 324 5.94 -10.63 -13.08
CA ASN A 324 6.71 -11.17 -14.21
C ASN A 324 6.98 -10.13 -15.32
N ALA A 325 6.32 -8.96 -15.31
CA ALA A 325 6.68 -7.83 -16.15
C ALA A 325 8.03 -7.17 -15.75
N ILE A 326 8.53 -7.45 -14.55
CA ILE A 326 9.93 -7.19 -14.18
C ILE A 326 10.71 -8.47 -14.46
N PRO A 327 11.65 -8.51 -15.42
CA PRO A 327 12.42 -9.71 -15.68
C PRO A 327 13.15 -10.23 -14.44
N ALA A 328 13.21 -11.55 -14.26
CA ALA A 328 13.87 -12.15 -13.08
C ALA A 328 15.34 -11.74 -12.98
N GLU A 329 16.03 -11.65 -14.11
CA GLU A 329 17.41 -11.18 -14.18
C GLU A 329 17.56 -9.72 -13.76
N TYR A 330 16.53 -8.85 -13.96
CA TYR A 330 16.54 -7.47 -13.50
C TYR A 330 16.35 -7.43 -11.98
N MET A 331 15.38 -8.17 -11.43
CA MET A 331 15.21 -8.28 -9.97
C MET A 331 16.48 -8.81 -9.30
N SER A 332 17.08 -9.87 -9.87
CA SER A 332 18.34 -10.43 -9.36
C SER A 332 19.50 -9.44 -9.43
N ALA A 333 19.54 -8.58 -10.46
CA ALA A 333 20.54 -7.53 -10.55
C ALA A 333 20.35 -6.46 -9.48
N PHE A 334 19.10 -5.99 -9.27
CA PHE A 334 18.80 -5.08 -8.17
C PHE A 334 19.12 -5.69 -6.82
N GLN A 335 18.84 -6.99 -6.62
CA GLN A 335 19.22 -7.72 -5.40
C GLN A 335 20.74 -7.68 -5.17
N ARG A 336 21.55 -7.93 -6.20
CA ARG A 336 23.02 -7.85 -6.07
C ARG A 336 23.53 -6.45 -5.72
N TYR A 337 22.87 -5.40 -6.20
CA TYR A 337 23.32 -4.02 -5.96
C TYR A 337 22.78 -3.42 -4.65
N LEU A 338 21.57 -3.78 -4.25
CA LEU A 338 20.84 -3.14 -3.15
C LEU A 338 20.71 -4.04 -1.91
N ASP A 339 20.88 -5.35 -2.06
CA ASP A 339 20.91 -6.36 -0.99
C ASP A 339 19.67 -6.27 -0.08
N TYR A 340 18.50 -6.59 -0.65
CA TYR A 340 17.25 -6.59 0.10
C TYR A 340 17.18 -7.77 1.07
N ASP A 341 16.77 -7.49 2.30
CA ASP A 341 16.61 -8.45 3.39
C ASP A 341 15.15 -8.83 3.63
N LEU A 342 14.22 -8.06 3.09
CA LEU A 342 12.78 -8.30 3.18
C LEU A 342 12.06 -7.70 1.96
N VAL A 343 11.11 -8.45 1.43
CA VAL A 343 10.11 -7.94 0.48
C VAL A 343 8.77 -7.81 1.20
N VAL A 344 8.14 -6.65 1.11
CA VAL A 344 6.78 -6.41 1.63
C VAL A 344 5.84 -6.18 0.46
N LEU A 345 4.69 -6.87 0.47
CA LEU A 345 3.64 -6.76 -0.55
C LEU A 345 2.34 -6.29 0.08
N GLN A 346 1.89 -5.08 -0.25
CA GLN A 346 0.62 -4.51 0.23
C GLN A 346 -0.32 -4.22 -0.95
N TYR A 347 -1.22 -5.14 -1.20
CA TYR A 347 -2.18 -5.09 -2.32
C TYR A 347 -3.57 -5.57 -1.87
N GLY A 348 -4.55 -5.49 -2.77
CA GLY A 348 -5.90 -5.97 -2.55
C GLY A 348 -6.97 -4.90 -2.78
N GLY A 349 -6.67 -3.63 -2.45
CA GLY A 349 -7.62 -2.53 -2.62
C GLY A 349 -8.16 -2.38 -4.04
N ASN A 350 -7.33 -2.62 -5.06
CA ASN A 350 -7.69 -2.47 -6.48
C ASN A 350 -8.45 -3.67 -7.07
N VAL A 351 -8.57 -4.78 -6.37
CA VAL A 351 -9.39 -5.93 -6.77
C VAL A 351 -10.66 -6.06 -5.92
N SER A 352 -10.73 -5.32 -4.81
CA SER A 352 -11.88 -5.31 -3.92
C SER A 352 -13.11 -4.68 -4.58
N SER A 353 -14.24 -5.39 -4.50
CA SER A 353 -15.55 -4.89 -4.92
C SER A 353 -16.66 -5.56 -4.13
N PRO A 354 -17.70 -4.81 -3.67
CA PRO A 354 -18.80 -5.37 -2.90
C PRO A 354 -19.56 -6.51 -3.59
N LYS A 355 -19.37 -6.68 -4.90
CA LYS A 355 -20.03 -7.72 -5.71
C LYS A 355 -19.20 -9.00 -5.83
N VAL A 356 -17.91 -8.96 -5.53
CA VAL A 356 -17.00 -10.11 -5.68
C VAL A 356 -17.20 -11.08 -4.51
N ARG A 357 -17.29 -12.37 -4.82
CA ARG A 357 -17.42 -13.48 -3.86
C ARG A 357 -16.38 -14.56 -4.06
N ASP A 358 -15.59 -14.46 -5.12
CA ASP A 358 -14.53 -15.40 -5.45
C ASP A 358 -13.26 -14.64 -5.88
N TYR A 359 -12.17 -14.89 -5.19
CA TYR A 359 -10.85 -14.32 -5.45
C TYR A 359 -9.84 -15.35 -5.98
N SER A 360 -10.28 -16.48 -6.52
CA SER A 360 -9.41 -17.55 -7.05
C SER A 360 -8.45 -17.04 -8.12
N ARG A 361 -8.91 -16.16 -9.02
CA ARG A 361 -8.06 -15.52 -10.03
C ARG A 361 -6.99 -14.63 -9.41
N TYR A 362 -7.35 -13.84 -8.40
CA TYR A 362 -6.42 -12.99 -7.66
C TYR A 362 -5.39 -13.84 -6.93
N LYS A 363 -5.85 -14.88 -6.22
CA LYS A 363 -4.97 -15.84 -5.53
C LYS A 363 -3.94 -16.44 -6.47
N LYS A 364 -4.37 -16.94 -7.63
CA LYS A 364 -3.47 -17.49 -8.64
C LYS A 364 -2.42 -16.48 -9.10
N GLY A 365 -2.85 -15.28 -9.52
CA GLY A 365 -1.93 -14.23 -10.02
C GLY A 365 -0.94 -13.73 -8.98
N MET A 366 -1.37 -13.59 -7.71
CA MET A 366 -0.49 -13.22 -6.60
C MET A 366 0.50 -14.34 -6.25
N THR A 367 0.05 -15.60 -6.23
CA THR A 367 0.93 -16.77 -6.03
C THR A 367 2.02 -16.84 -7.11
N GLU A 368 1.66 -16.64 -8.37
CA GLU A 368 2.62 -16.58 -9.49
C GLU A 368 3.62 -15.41 -9.31
N SER A 369 3.14 -14.24 -8.91
CA SER A 369 3.97 -13.07 -8.62
C SER A 369 4.95 -13.32 -7.47
N ILE A 370 4.49 -13.90 -6.36
CA ILE A 370 5.35 -14.22 -5.22
C ILE A 370 6.42 -15.24 -5.61
N ARG A 371 6.05 -16.30 -6.31
CA ARG A 371 7.02 -17.31 -6.78
C ARG A 371 8.05 -16.71 -7.75
N HIS A 372 7.63 -15.77 -8.60
CA HIS A 372 8.55 -15.05 -9.47
C HIS A 372 9.58 -14.25 -8.66
N ILE A 373 9.13 -13.49 -7.63
CA ILE A 373 10.02 -12.76 -6.73
C ILE A 373 10.98 -13.73 -6.00
N GLN A 374 10.46 -14.84 -5.46
CA GLN A 374 11.27 -15.84 -4.76
C GLN A 374 12.35 -16.46 -5.67
N SER A 375 12.03 -16.71 -6.94
CA SER A 375 13.00 -17.23 -7.91
C SER A 375 14.11 -16.22 -8.26
N ALA A 376 13.77 -14.94 -8.30
CA ALA A 376 14.71 -13.86 -8.63
C ALA A 376 15.54 -13.40 -7.41
N MET A 377 15.04 -13.58 -6.20
CA MET A 377 15.63 -13.13 -4.93
C MET A 377 15.61 -14.29 -3.91
N PRO A 378 16.34 -15.38 -4.15
CA PRO A 378 16.27 -16.58 -3.32
C PRO A 378 16.72 -16.29 -1.88
N GLY A 379 15.99 -16.83 -0.91
CA GLY A 379 16.28 -16.68 0.51
C GLY A 379 15.83 -15.36 1.15
N VAL A 380 15.29 -14.41 0.35
CA VAL A 380 14.71 -13.17 0.89
C VAL A 380 13.28 -13.47 1.38
N PRO A 381 12.97 -13.27 2.67
CA PRO A 381 11.63 -13.46 3.18
C PRO A 381 10.66 -12.47 2.56
N ILE A 382 9.39 -12.90 2.43
CA ILE A 382 8.31 -12.08 1.90
C ILE A 382 7.24 -11.91 2.98
N LEU A 383 6.80 -10.67 3.22
CA LEU A 383 5.65 -10.34 4.06
C LEU A 383 4.49 -9.88 3.16
N VAL A 384 3.40 -10.61 3.19
CA VAL A 384 2.13 -10.19 2.61
C VAL A 384 1.34 -9.43 3.68
N ILE A 385 1.00 -8.18 3.41
CA ILE A 385 0.08 -7.39 4.24
C ILE A 385 -1.32 -7.57 3.71
N GLY A 386 -2.23 -8.08 4.55
CA GLY A 386 -3.65 -8.22 4.22
C GLY A 386 -4.26 -6.86 3.88
N VAL A 387 -5.27 -6.84 3.02
CA VAL A 387 -5.98 -5.61 2.65
C VAL A 387 -6.56 -4.96 3.92
N GLN A 388 -6.52 -3.64 3.96
CA GLN A 388 -7.14 -2.85 5.03
C GLN A 388 -8.67 -2.99 5.00
N ASP A 389 -9.34 -2.66 6.11
CA ASP A 389 -10.80 -2.44 6.06
C ASP A 389 -11.13 -1.36 5.03
N ARG A 390 -12.21 -1.57 4.33
CA ARG A 390 -12.79 -0.64 3.36
C ARG A 390 -14.30 -0.67 3.50
N SER A 391 -14.92 0.49 3.55
CA SER A 391 -16.38 0.53 3.67
C SER A 391 -17.06 0.83 2.34
N SER A 392 -18.22 0.20 2.14
CA SER A 392 -19.14 0.47 1.05
C SER A 392 -20.53 0.82 1.59
N LYS A 393 -21.29 1.56 0.80
CA LYS A 393 -22.66 1.93 1.20
C LYS A 393 -23.59 0.72 1.03
N GLN A 394 -24.22 0.29 2.13
CA GLN A 394 -25.15 -0.83 2.18
C GLN A 394 -26.41 -0.36 2.93
N ASN A 395 -27.59 -0.53 2.33
CA ASN A 395 -28.87 -0.11 2.93
C ASN A 395 -28.86 1.32 3.50
N GLY A 396 -28.19 2.26 2.79
CA GLY A 396 -28.12 3.66 3.19
C GLY A 396 -27.00 4.04 4.17
N SER A 397 -26.31 3.08 4.79
CA SER A 397 -25.18 3.30 5.71
C SER A 397 -23.88 2.70 5.18
N TYR A 398 -22.73 3.26 5.62
CA TYR A 398 -21.43 2.67 5.35
C TYR A 398 -21.18 1.50 6.29
N GLN A 399 -20.66 0.41 5.76
CA GLN A 399 -20.25 -0.79 6.48
C GLN A 399 -19.03 -1.39 5.79
N THR A 400 -18.27 -2.22 6.48
CA THR A 400 -17.20 -3.02 5.86
C THR A 400 -17.72 -3.67 4.58
N SER A 401 -17.02 -3.50 3.49
CA SER A 401 -17.40 -4.10 2.22
C SER A 401 -17.42 -5.63 2.33
N PRO A 402 -18.50 -6.31 1.91
CA PRO A 402 -18.73 -7.73 2.21
C PRO A 402 -17.69 -8.67 1.61
N ASP A 403 -16.89 -8.18 0.67
CA ASP A 403 -15.79 -8.91 0.03
C ASP A 403 -14.48 -8.85 0.83
N ILE A 404 -14.30 -7.89 1.73
CA ILE A 404 -13.05 -7.70 2.48
C ILE A 404 -12.65 -8.93 3.31
N PRO A 405 -13.52 -9.54 4.14
CA PRO A 405 -13.15 -10.75 4.88
C PRO A 405 -12.74 -11.92 3.97
N ILE A 406 -13.40 -12.07 2.81
CA ILE A 406 -13.09 -13.10 1.81
C ILE A 406 -11.71 -12.86 1.20
N LEU A 407 -11.40 -11.61 0.86
CA LEU A 407 -10.11 -11.23 0.30
C LEU A 407 -8.98 -11.40 1.30
N VAL A 408 -9.17 -11.00 2.57
CA VAL A 408 -8.20 -11.20 3.67
C VAL A 408 -7.90 -12.69 3.84
N GLN A 409 -8.93 -13.54 3.90
CA GLN A 409 -8.76 -15.00 3.99
C GLN A 409 -7.99 -15.54 2.77
N THR A 410 -8.29 -15.05 1.56
CA THR A 410 -7.58 -15.43 0.34
C THR A 410 -6.10 -15.06 0.42
N GLN A 411 -5.78 -13.88 0.97
CA GLN A 411 -4.41 -13.40 1.14
C GLN A 411 -3.63 -14.20 2.20
N SER A 412 -4.26 -14.57 3.31
CA SER A 412 -3.65 -15.47 4.31
C SER A 412 -3.34 -16.84 3.69
N GLN A 413 -4.28 -17.43 2.92
CA GLN A 413 -4.07 -18.72 2.25
C GLN A 413 -2.92 -18.66 1.23
N LEU A 414 -2.86 -17.64 0.37
CA LEU A 414 -1.77 -17.54 -0.62
C LEU A 414 -0.41 -17.31 0.04
N ALA A 415 -0.36 -16.59 1.16
CA ALA A 415 0.88 -16.43 1.93
C ALA A 415 1.35 -17.78 2.49
N ALA A 416 0.46 -18.54 3.12
CA ALA A 416 0.76 -19.89 3.62
C ALA A 416 1.25 -20.84 2.50
N GLU A 417 0.57 -20.86 1.33
CA GLU A 417 0.92 -21.69 0.17
C GLU A 417 2.27 -21.33 -0.47
N THR A 418 2.71 -20.09 -0.31
CA THR A 418 3.99 -19.60 -0.84
C THR A 418 5.12 -19.59 0.19
N GLY A 419 4.84 -19.96 1.45
CA GLY A 419 5.81 -19.87 2.54
C GLY A 419 6.18 -18.43 2.87
N SER A 420 5.25 -17.50 2.66
CA SER A 420 5.40 -16.07 2.98
C SER A 420 4.81 -15.78 4.36
N ALA A 421 5.34 -14.79 5.05
CA ALA A 421 4.70 -14.25 6.26
C ALA A 421 3.41 -13.52 5.89
N PHE A 422 2.45 -13.50 6.80
CA PHE A 422 1.19 -12.76 6.64
C PHE A 422 0.92 -11.85 7.85
N TRP A 423 0.63 -10.58 7.59
CA TRP A 423 0.12 -9.66 8.60
C TRP A 423 -1.29 -9.22 8.26
N ASN A 424 -2.24 -9.59 9.11
CA ASN A 424 -3.65 -9.25 8.94
C ASN A 424 -3.92 -7.79 9.34
N LEU A 425 -3.74 -6.86 8.40
CA LEU A 425 -3.98 -5.44 8.61
C LEU A 425 -5.45 -5.14 8.92
N TYR A 426 -6.39 -5.88 8.33
CA TYR A 426 -7.82 -5.72 8.61
C TYR A 426 -8.12 -5.91 10.11
N GLU A 427 -7.63 -7.01 10.70
CA GLU A 427 -7.80 -7.25 12.14
C GLU A 427 -7.00 -6.27 12.98
N ALA A 428 -5.78 -5.93 12.59
CA ALA A 428 -4.96 -4.95 13.28
C ALA A 428 -5.60 -3.55 13.34
N MET A 429 -6.44 -3.20 12.36
CA MET A 429 -7.22 -1.95 12.37
C MET A 429 -8.41 -2.01 13.33
N GLY A 430 -8.86 -3.18 13.76
CA GLY A 430 -10.04 -3.42 14.60
C GLY A 430 -11.16 -4.22 13.89
N GLY A 431 -10.88 -4.81 12.72
CA GLY A 431 -11.81 -5.68 12.00
C GLY A 431 -13.02 -4.95 11.43
N TYR A 432 -14.19 -5.56 11.61
CA TYR A 432 -15.46 -5.08 11.02
C TYR A 432 -15.80 -3.63 11.43
N ASN A 433 -16.07 -2.79 10.43
CA ASN A 433 -16.38 -1.35 10.58
C ASN A 433 -15.23 -0.49 11.14
N SER A 434 -14.00 -0.98 11.20
CA SER A 434 -12.85 -0.21 11.68
C SER A 434 -12.57 1.03 10.81
N MET A 435 -12.77 0.95 9.50
CA MET A 435 -12.61 2.08 8.59
C MET A 435 -13.53 3.25 8.93
N ILE A 436 -14.76 2.98 9.40
CA ILE A 436 -15.69 4.02 9.85
C ILE A 436 -15.12 4.74 11.06
N GLY A 437 -14.56 3.99 12.02
CA GLY A 437 -13.86 4.54 13.18
C GLY A 437 -12.67 5.42 12.76
N TYR A 438 -11.91 5.00 11.75
CA TYR A 438 -10.78 5.76 11.21
C TYR A 438 -11.21 7.08 10.53
N VAL A 439 -12.33 7.06 9.79
CA VAL A 439 -12.89 8.29 9.16
C VAL A 439 -13.39 9.27 10.20
N ASN A 440 -13.99 8.77 11.30
CA ASN A 440 -14.61 9.59 12.36
C ASN A 440 -13.64 9.99 13.48
N ALA A 441 -12.40 9.47 13.47
CA ALA A 441 -11.39 9.81 14.48
C ALA A 441 -11.02 11.30 14.46
N SER A 442 -10.50 11.79 15.57
CA SER A 442 -9.92 13.14 15.69
C SER A 442 -8.48 13.06 16.20
N PRO A 443 -7.47 13.39 15.38
CA PRO A 443 -7.57 13.72 13.95
C PRO A 443 -8.05 12.53 13.12
N ARG A 444 -8.65 12.80 11.96
CA ARG A 444 -9.08 11.74 11.03
C ARG A 444 -7.90 10.87 10.61
N LEU A 445 -8.09 9.56 10.66
CA LEU A 445 -7.11 8.56 10.24
C LEU A 445 -7.33 8.08 8.80
N ALA A 446 -8.56 8.23 8.27
CA ALA A 446 -8.86 7.90 6.88
C ALA A 446 -9.64 9.02 6.19
N ALA A 447 -9.56 9.06 4.87
CA ALA A 447 -10.30 9.99 4.03
C ALA A 447 -11.79 9.62 3.96
N LYS A 448 -12.64 10.58 3.51
CA LYS A 448 -14.09 10.37 3.38
C LYS A 448 -14.49 9.40 2.25
N ASP A 449 -13.52 8.90 1.50
CA ASP A 449 -13.73 7.84 0.51
C ASP A 449 -13.76 6.43 1.14
N TYR A 450 -13.54 6.35 2.46
CA TYR A 450 -13.55 5.11 3.24
C TYR A 450 -12.57 4.04 2.70
N THR A 451 -11.45 4.48 2.13
CA THR A 451 -10.44 3.62 1.49
C THR A 451 -9.03 4.07 1.81
N HIS A 452 -8.70 5.36 1.59
CA HIS A 452 -7.35 5.87 1.71
C HIS A 452 -7.10 6.49 3.09
N PHE A 453 -5.87 6.34 3.57
CA PHE A 453 -5.46 6.90 4.86
C PHE A 453 -5.05 8.36 4.73
N THR A 454 -5.29 9.11 5.79
CA THR A 454 -4.65 10.42 6.00
C THR A 454 -3.21 10.21 6.45
N ARG A 455 -2.43 11.29 6.57
CA ARG A 455 -1.10 11.22 7.19
C ARG A 455 -1.15 10.60 8.59
N ALA A 456 -2.09 11.04 9.45
CA ALA A 456 -2.23 10.49 10.80
C ALA A 456 -2.56 8.98 10.79
N GLY A 457 -3.38 8.54 9.82
CA GLY A 457 -3.66 7.12 9.61
C GLY A 457 -2.44 6.35 9.13
N ALA A 458 -1.71 6.86 8.15
CA ALA A 458 -0.47 6.25 7.67
C ALA A 458 0.58 6.16 8.78
N ASP A 459 0.73 7.19 9.63
CA ASP A 459 1.61 7.19 10.80
C ASP A 459 1.20 6.10 11.81
N LYS A 460 -0.10 5.93 12.07
CA LYS A 460 -0.61 4.87 12.94
C LYS A 460 -0.27 3.49 12.37
N LEU A 461 -0.56 3.26 11.08
CA LEU A 461 -0.24 1.99 10.43
C LEU A 461 1.26 1.70 10.44
N ALA A 462 2.08 2.70 10.17
CA ALA A 462 3.54 2.56 10.19
C ALA A 462 4.06 2.14 11.56
N ARG A 463 3.50 2.67 12.67
CA ARG A 463 3.84 2.24 14.04
C ARG A 463 3.42 0.81 14.32
N MET A 464 2.25 0.40 13.86
CA MET A 464 1.78 -0.98 13.99
C MET A 464 2.70 -1.94 13.22
N LEU A 465 3.01 -1.63 11.96
CA LEU A 465 3.93 -2.43 11.15
C LEU A 465 5.35 -2.42 11.71
N HIS A 466 5.85 -1.28 12.21
CA HIS A 466 7.14 -1.20 12.89
C HIS A 466 7.20 -2.19 14.06
N LYS A 467 6.15 -2.28 14.87
CA LYS A 467 6.08 -3.24 15.98
C LYS A 467 6.16 -4.69 15.47
N VAL A 468 5.40 -5.03 14.44
CA VAL A 468 5.46 -6.36 13.79
C VAL A 468 6.88 -6.68 13.32
N LEU A 469 7.52 -5.75 12.62
CA LEU A 469 8.86 -5.93 12.04
C LEU A 469 10.00 -5.92 13.08
N THR A 470 9.75 -5.45 14.30
CA THR A 470 10.78 -5.40 15.36
C THR A 470 10.58 -6.44 16.44
N THR A 471 9.37 -6.96 16.61
CA THR A 471 9.04 -7.91 17.68
C THR A 471 8.55 -9.26 17.17
N GLY A 472 8.18 -9.37 15.89
CA GLY A 472 7.52 -10.56 15.34
C GLY A 472 6.12 -10.80 15.92
N LYS A 473 5.51 -9.78 16.55
CA LYS A 473 4.21 -9.90 17.22
C LYS A 473 3.22 -8.86 16.70
N ASN A 474 1.97 -9.27 16.64
CA ASN A 474 0.82 -8.42 16.37
C ASN A 474 0.06 -8.24 17.69
N ASP A 475 0.20 -7.10 18.34
CA ASP A 475 -0.58 -6.77 19.55
C ASP A 475 -1.64 -5.73 19.22
#